data_21dfc201294f508b03799183ee2df04f
#
_entry.id   21dfc201294f508b03799183ee2df04f
#
_cell.length_a   1.000
_cell.length_b   1.000
_cell.length_c   1.000
_cell.angle_alpha   90.00
_cell.angle_beta   90.00
_cell.angle_gamma   90.00
#
_symmetry.space_group_name_H-M   'P 1'
#
loop_
_entity.id
_entity.type
_entity.pdbx_description
1 polymer ?
#
loop_
_entity_poly.entity_id
_entity_poly.type
_entity_poly.pdbx_seq_one_letter_code
_entity_poly.pdbx_strand_id
1 'polypeptide(L)'
;PLVVEGCMMMRKCHLNTCPVGIATQDPELRKRFHGEPKHVVNYFFFVAEEVREIMASLGIRKFEGLVGRSDLLRQKKMHPAKCAHLDLSRVLYQPEVDDPNKRRQSVKQDHGLEKELDYQLLDLCRNAIEKKEKVSFISPIKNIHRTVGTKISSEIIRRWGAEGLPEDTLHIQLTGIAGQSFGAFLANGVTLDLVGEANDYVGKGLRSEER
;
A
#
# COMPACT_ATOMS: atom_id res chain seq x y z
N PRO A 1 -13.09 6.56 -5.50
CA PRO A 1 -12.29 7.67 -4.97
C PRO A 1 -11.63 8.52 -6.04
N LEU A 2 -10.90 7.95 -7.06
CA LEU A 2 -10.21 8.76 -8.06
C LEU A 2 -11.11 9.68 -8.88
N VAL A 3 -12.37 9.28 -9.12
CA VAL A 3 -13.36 10.11 -9.85
C VAL A 3 -13.69 11.38 -9.07
N VAL A 4 -13.77 11.31 -7.74
CA VAL A 4 -14.01 12.49 -6.87
C VAL A 4 -12.86 13.48 -6.94
N GLU A 5 -11.65 13.01 -7.28
CA GLU A 5 -10.46 13.84 -7.51
C GLU A 5 -10.36 14.36 -8.96
N GLY A 6 -11.36 14.12 -9.80
CA GLY A 6 -11.43 14.60 -11.17
C GLY A 6 -11.00 13.59 -12.24
N CYS A 7 -10.80 12.31 -11.90
CA CYS A 7 -10.45 11.30 -12.90
C CYS A 7 -11.60 11.06 -13.88
N MET A 8 -11.32 11.21 -15.16
CA MET A 8 -12.27 11.02 -16.27
C MET A 8 -12.36 9.58 -16.77
N MET A 9 -11.68 8.63 -16.14
CA MET A 9 -11.66 7.20 -16.50
C MET A 9 -11.22 6.89 -17.93
N MET A 10 -10.39 7.73 -18.54
CA MET A 10 -9.89 7.57 -19.93
C MET A 10 -8.99 6.33 -20.11
N ARG A 11 -8.50 5.73 -19.04
CA ARG A 11 -7.65 4.53 -19.08
C ARG A 11 -6.32 4.68 -19.86
N LYS A 12 -5.81 5.90 -19.98
CA LYS A 12 -4.53 6.23 -20.64
C LYS A 12 -3.41 6.59 -19.65
N CYS A 13 -3.54 6.19 -18.39
CA CYS A 13 -2.56 6.51 -17.33
C CYS A 13 -1.15 6.01 -17.65
N HIS A 14 -1.04 4.86 -18.31
CA HIS A 14 0.22 4.25 -18.71
C HIS A 14 0.99 5.01 -19.80
N LEU A 15 0.34 5.97 -20.47
CA LEU A 15 0.96 6.76 -21.54
C LEU A 15 1.55 8.10 -21.06
N ASN A 16 1.51 8.39 -19.78
CA ASN A 16 1.93 9.68 -19.20
C ASN A 16 1.16 10.90 -19.77
N THR A 17 -0.02 10.68 -20.32
CA THR A 17 -0.84 11.69 -21.02
C THR A 17 -2.16 11.98 -20.31
N CYS A 18 -2.22 11.85 -18.98
CA CYS A 18 -3.44 12.09 -18.23
C CYS A 18 -3.89 13.55 -18.38
N PRO A 19 -5.03 13.83 -19.05
CA PRO A 19 -5.43 15.21 -19.37
C PRO A 19 -5.86 16.02 -18.13
N VAL A 20 -6.14 15.36 -17.03
CA VAL A 20 -6.55 15.98 -15.74
C VAL A 20 -5.43 15.99 -14.69
N GLY A 21 -4.22 15.59 -15.07
CA GLY A 21 -3.04 15.71 -14.21
C GLY A 21 -2.90 14.69 -13.07
N ILE A 22 -3.82 13.73 -12.92
CA ILE A 22 -3.79 12.77 -11.80
C ILE A 22 -2.66 11.75 -11.95
N ALA A 23 -2.48 11.21 -13.16
CA ALA A 23 -1.56 10.11 -13.43
C ALA A 23 -0.60 10.48 -14.57
N THR A 24 0.22 11.48 -14.34
CA THR A 24 1.22 11.96 -15.29
C THR A 24 2.39 12.59 -14.56
N GLN A 25 3.58 12.52 -15.16
CA GLN A 25 4.78 13.26 -14.72
C GLN A 25 5.01 14.51 -15.56
N ASP A 26 4.20 14.74 -16.63
CA ASP A 26 4.28 15.95 -17.43
C ASP A 26 3.94 17.19 -16.58
N PRO A 27 4.87 18.17 -16.44
CA PRO A 27 4.66 19.33 -15.55
C PRO A 27 3.44 20.18 -15.95
N GLU A 28 3.13 20.32 -17.25
CA GLU A 28 2.01 21.12 -17.70
C GLU A 28 0.67 20.42 -17.46
N LEU A 29 0.63 19.11 -17.63
CA LEU A 29 -0.56 18.32 -17.32
C LEU A 29 -0.81 18.26 -15.82
N ARG A 30 0.23 18.15 -14.99
CA ARG A 30 0.11 18.16 -13.52
C ARG A 30 -0.53 19.43 -12.97
N LYS A 31 -0.32 20.58 -13.59
CA LYS A 31 -0.95 21.85 -13.19
C LYS A 31 -2.49 21.81 -13.27
N ARG A 32 -3.05 20.85 -14.01
CA ARG A 32 -4.50 20.67 -14.16
C ARG A 32 -5.14 19.87 -13.04
N PHE A 33 -4.34 19.33 -12.14
CA PHE A 33 -4.87 18.59 -10.99
C PHE A 33 -5.39 19.56 -9.92
N HIS A 34 -6.66 19.41 -9.57
CA HIS A 34 -7.36 20.22 -8.58
C HIS A 34 -7.93 19.36 -7.42
N GLY A 35 -7.48 18.12 -7.30
CA GLY A 35 -7.90 17.23 -6.22
C GLY A 35 -7.44 17.74 -4.84
N GLU A 36 -8.27 17.50 -3.82
CA GLU A 36 -7.96 17.86 -2.44
C GLU A 36 -8.29 16.67 -1.51
N PRO A 37 -7.48 16.42 -0.48
CA PRO A 37 -7.74 15.31 0.46
C PRO A 37 -9.15 15.31 1.04
N LYS A 38 -9.75 16.51 1.24
CA LYS A 38 -11.12 16.65 1.76
C LYS A 38 -12.18 16.00 0.87
N HIS A 39 -11.96 15.94 -0.47
CA HIS A 39 -12.90 15.31 -1.39
C HIS A 39 -12.98 13.79 -1.10
N VAL A 40 -11.84 13.14 -0.86
CA VAL A 40 -11.79 11.72 -0.51
C VAL A 40 -12.39 11.47 0.87
N VAL A 41 -12.08 12.33 1.85
CA VAL A 41 -12.66 12.25 3.20
C VAL A 41 -14.19 12.34 3.13
N ASN A 42 -14.73 13.35 2.45
CA ASN A 42 -16.18 13.52 2.31
C ASN A 42 -16.83 12.34 1.59
N TYR A 43 -16.19 11.84 0.52
CA TYR A 43 -16.66 10.67 -0.19
C TYR A 43 -16.84 9.47 0.75
N PHE A 44 -15.86 9.20 1.62
CA PHE A 44 -15.97 8.08 2.56
C PHE A 44 -17.01 8.33 3.66
N PHE A 45 -17.22 9.57 4.08
CA PHE A 45 -18.35 9.88 4.97
C PHE A 45 -19.70 9.58 4.31
N PHE A 46 -19.88 9.93 3.04
CA PHE A 46 -21.11 9.60 2.31
C PHE A 46 -21.30 8.09 2.16
N VAL A 47 -20.23 7.35 1.84
CA VAL A 47 -20.28 5.88 1.78
C VAL A 47 -20.66 5.30 3.15
N ALA A 48 -20.09 5.82 4.23
CA ALA A 48 -20.40 5.35 5.58
C ALA A 48 -21.86 5.61 5.93
N GLU A 49 -22.42 6.76 5.53
CA GLU A 49 -23.84 7.08 5.79
C GLU A 49 -24.76 6.15 4.99
N GLU A 50 -24.49 5.90 3.72
CA GLU A 50 -25.25 4.93 2.92
C GLU A 50 -25.20 3.52 3.55
N VAL A 51 -24.05 3.10 4.05
CA VAL A 51 -23.91 1.83 4.78
C VAL A 51 -24.78 1.83 6.05
N ARG A 52 -24.83 2.94 6.80
CA ARG A 52 -25.65 3.08 8.01
C ARG A 52 -27.14 2.96 7.69
N GLU A 53 -27.61 3.57 6.61
CA GLU A 53 -29.00 3.47 6.16
C GLU A 53 -29.37 2.02 5.80
N ILE A 54 -28.49 1.33 5.05
CA ILE A 54 -28.67 -0.10 4.71
C ILE A 54 -28.71 -0.95 5.98
N MET A 55 -27.76 -0.75 6.90
CA MET A 55 -27.72 -1.47 8.18
C MET A 55 -28.98 -1.23 9.00
N ALA A 56 -29.48 -0.01 9.04
CA ALA A 56 -30.72 0.32 9.74
C ALA A 56 -31.92 -0.41 9.15
N SER A 57 -32.02 -0.47 7.81
CA SER A 57 -33.08 -1.21 7.12
C SER A 57 -33.05 -2.72 7.39
N LEU A 58 -31.86 -3.26 7.69
CA LEU A 58 -31.65 -4.67 8.05
C LEU A 58 -31.74 -4.94 9.56
N GLY A 59 -31.93 -3.90 10.39
CA GLY A 59 -31.94 -4.03 11.84
C GLY A 59 -30.58 -4.31 12.47
N ILE A 60 -29.49 -4.06 11.75
CA ILE A 60 -28.11 -4.32 12.18
C ILE A 60 -27.52 -3.06 12.80
N ARG A 61 -27.18 -3.10 14.10
CA ARG A 61 -26.67 -1.93 14.85
C ARG A 61 -25.15 -1.77 14.80
N LYS A 62 -24.40 -2.86 14.64
CA LYS A 62 -22.93 -2.85 14.65
C LYS A 62 -22.41 -3.37 13.32
N PHE A 63 -21.39 -2.72 12.77
CA PHE A 63 -20.78 -3.10 11.49
C PHE A 63 -20.28 -4.55 11.50
N GLU A 64 -19.74 -5.02 12.61
CA GLU A 64 -19.28 -6.39 12.78
C GLU A 64 -20.41 -7.43 12.60
N GLY A 65 -21.65 -7.04 12.86
CA GLY A 65 -22.83 -7.89 12.63
C GLY A 65 -23.17 -8.05 11.14
N LEU A 66 -22.59 -7.23 10.25
CA LEU A 66 -22.76 -7.31 8.81
C LEU A 66 -21.69 -8.19 8.14
N VAL A 67 -20.50 -8.27 8.75
CA VAL A 67 -19.37 -8.97 8.15
C VAL A 67 -19.66 -10.45 7.98
N GLY A 68 -19.41 -10.99 6.78
CA GLY A 68 -19.62 -12.39 6.45
C GLY A 68 -21.11 -12.82 6.33
N ARG A 69 -22.04 -11.88 6.30
CA ARG A 69 -23.50 -12.15 6.19
C ARG A 69 -23.95 -12.29 4.74
N SER A 70 -23.38 -13.24 4.00
CA SER A 70 -23.81 -13.56 2.64
C SER A 70 -25.26 -14.08 2.56
N ASP A 71 -25.81 -14.55 3.67
CA ASP A 71 -27.22 -14.92 3.83
C ASP A 71 -28.20 -13.74 3.60
N LEU A 72 -27.73 -12.50 3.75
CA LEU A 72 -28.50 -11.29 3.45
C LEU A 72 -28.52 -10.94 1.96
N LEU A 73 -27.75 -11.64 1.14
CA LEU A 73 -27.64 -11.40 -0.29
C LEU A 73 -28.38 -12.50 -1.07
N ARG A 74 -28.97 -12.11 -2.19
CA ARG A 74 -29.51 -13.05 -3.15
C ARG A 74 -29.17 -12.63 -4.57
N GLN A 75 -28.93 -13.58 -5.43
CA GLN A 75 -28.78 -13.34 -6.85
C GLN A 75 -30.06 -12.77 -7.43
N LYS A 76 -29.98 -11.57 -8.04
CA LYS A 76 -31.10 -11.00 -8.78
C LYS A 76 -31.32 -11.81 -10.05
N LYS A 77 -32.60 -12.10 -10.37
CA LYS A 77 -32.95 -12.71 -11.66
C LYS A 77 -32.52 -11.77 -12.78
N MET A 78 -31.62 -12.25 -13.62
CA MET A 78 -31.11 -11.48 -14.76
C MET A 78 -31.90 -11.88 -16.01
N HIS A 79 -32.47 -10.89 -16.70
CA HIS A 79 -33.19 -11.10 -17.94
C HIS A 79 -32.35 -11.13 -19.22
N PRO A 80 -31.17 -10.45 -19.30
CA PRO A 80 -30.34 -10.54 -20.49
C PRO A 80 -29.79 -11.96 -20.67
N ALA A 81 -29.92 -12.51 -21.86
CA ALA A 81 -29.47 -13.88 -22.20
C ALA A 81 -27.95 -14.09 -21.87
N LYS A 82 -27.16 -13.04 -22.01
CA LYS A 82 -25.72 -13.07 -21.67
C LYS A 82 -25.41 -13.38 -20.20
N CYS A 83 -26.32 -13.07 -19.29
CA CYS A 83 -26.12 -13.24 -17.85
C CYS A 83 -26.95 -14.39 -17.25
N ALA A 84 -27.80 -15.05 -18.06
CA ALA A 84 -28.71 -16.08 -17.59
C ALA A 84 -27.97 -17.32 -17.03
N HIS A 85 -26.73 -17.55 -17.49
CA HIS A 85 -25.87 -18.67 -17.05
C HIS A 85 -25.03 -18.38 -15.80
N LEU A 86 -25.04 -17.14 -15.29
CA LEU A 86 -24.24 -16.80 -14.12
C LEU A 86 -24.83 -17.45 -12.87
N ASP A 87 -24.03 -18.24 -12.20
CA ASP A 87 -24.32 -18.83 -10.89
C ASP A 87 -23.40 -18.21 -9.85
N LEU A 88 -23.97 -17.47 -8.89
CA LEU A 88 -23.25 -16.83 -7.80
C LEU A 88 -23.26 -17.65 -6.50
N SER A 89 -23.79 -18.88 -6.51
CA SER A 89 -23.92 -19.72 -5.32
C SER A 89 -22.58 -19.91 -4.59
N ARG A 90 -21.48 -20.10 -5.34
CA ARG A 90 -20.14 -20.24 -4.77
C ARG A 90 -19.61 -18.95 -4.13
N VAL A 91 -19.97 -17.79 -4.67
CA VAL A 91 -19.59 -16.47 -4.11
C VAL A 91 -20.42 -16.14 -2.87
N LEU A 92 -21.69 -16.57 -2.86
CA LEU A 92 -22.60 -16.36 -1.75
C LEU A 92 -22.53 -17.48 -0.69
N TYR A 93 -21.70 -18.50 -0.93
CA TYR A 93 -21.52 -19.60 0.02
C TYR A 93 -21.04 -19.08 1.37
N GLN A 94 -21.74 -19.47 2.42
CA GLN A 94 -21.37 -19.15 3.79
C GLN A 94 -20.91 -20.44 4.49
N PRO A 95 -19.64 -20.54 4.88
CA PRO A 95 -19.19 -21.69 5.65
C PRO A 95 -19.88 -21.74 7.00
N GLU A 96 -20.18 -22.94 7.45
CA GLU A 96 -20.65 -23.16 8.81
C GLU A 96 -19.55 -22.81 9.81
N VAL A 97 -19.87 -22.03 10.82
CA VAL A 97 -18.99 -21.65 11.91
C VAL A 97 -19.72 -21.84 13.24
N ASP A 98 -19.04 -22.45 14.18
CA ASP A 98 -19.51 -22.70 15.54
C ASP A 98 -19.68 -21.40 16.35
N ASP A 99 -18.86 -20.37 16.07
CA ASP A 99 -18.94 -19.05 16.70
C ASP A 99 -19.09 -17.96 15.61
N PRO A 100 -20.19 -17.18 15.60
CA PRO A 100 -20.38 -16.07 14.68
C PRO A 100 -19.24 -15.02 14.69
N ASN A 101 -18.50 -14.89 15.79
CA ASN A 101 -17.36 -13.99 15.86
C ASN A 101 -16.21 -14.40 14.94
N LYS A 102 -16.13 -15.67 14.54
CA LYS A 102 -15.13 -16.17 13.59
C LYS A 102 -15.36 -15.72 12.15
N ARG A 103 -16.50 -15.08 11.85
CA ARG A 103 -16.79 -14.48 10.54
C ARG A 103 -16.02 -13.18 10.29
N ARG A 104 -15.37 -12.64 11.31
CA ARG A 104 -14.57 -11.40 11.26
C ARG A 104 -13.21 -11.64 11.88
N GLN A 105 -12.30 -10.71 11.67
CA GLN A 105 -11.02 -10.76 12.36
C GLN A 105 -11.24 -10.58 13.87
N SER A 106 -10.99 -11.62 14.63
CA SER A 106 -11.13 -11.66 16.09
C SER A 106 -9.81 -11.97 16.81
N VAL A 107 -8.76 -12.28 16.06
CA VAL A 107 -7.43 -12.55 16.59
C VAL A 107 -6.42 -11.53 16.06
N LYS A 108 -5.45 -11.18 16.90
CA LYS A 108 -4.34 -10.33 16.48
C LYS A 108 -3.43 -11.15 15.58
N GLN A 109 -3.14 -10.63 14.40
CA GLN A 109 -2.23 -11.27 13.45
C GLN A 109 -0.78 -10.93 13.83
N ASP A 110 0.06 -11.94 13.91
CA ASP A 110 1.51 -11.77 13.95
C ASP A 110 2.05 -11.84 12.52
N HIS A 111 2.66 -10.77 12.08
CA HIS A 111 3.25 -10.66 10.74
C HIS A 111 4.71 -11.11 10.70
N GLY A 112 5.34 -11.38 11.85
CA GLY A 112 6.75 -11.80 11.96
C GLY A 112 7.73 -10.76 11.42
N LEU A 113 7.38 -9.48 11.45
CA LEU A 113 8.18 -8.39 10.84
C LEU A 113 9.54 -8.24 11.50
N GLU A 114 9.69 -8.64 12.75
CA GLU A 114 10.95 -8.62 13.49
C GLU A 114 12.04 -9.52 12.87
N LYS A 115 11.64 -10.44 11.98
CA LYS A 115 12.56 -11.34 11.24
C LYS A 115 13.09 -10.73 9.94
N GLU A 116 12.49 -9.61 9.49
CA GLU A 116 12.92 -8.95 8.30
C GLU A 116 14.31 -8.32 8.46
N LEU A 117 15.10 -8.29 7.36
CA LEU A 117 16.48 -7.84 7.40
C LEU A 117 16.61 -6.39 7.91
N ASP A 118 15.73 -5.50 7.51
CA ASP A 118 15.74 -4.10 7.97
C ASP A 118 15.72 -3.98 9.50
N TYR A 119 14.91 -4.81 10.18
CA TYR A 119 14.86 -4.80 11.65
C TYR A 119 16.17 -5.25 12.28
N GLN A 120 16.89 -6.17 11.65
CA GLN A 120 18.20 -6.60 12.10
C GLN A 120 19.28 -5.54 11.87
N LEU A 121 19.12 -4.73 10.81
CA LEU A 121 20.06 -3.65 10.45
C LEU A 121 19.80 -2.34 11.19
N LEU A 122 18.62 -2.13 11.78
CA LEU A 122 18.26 -0.86 12.45
C LEU A 122 19.26 -0.43 13.51
N ASP A 123 19.80 -1.37 14.30
CA ASP A 123 20.79 -1.04 15.33
C ASP A 123 22.10 -0.52 14.73
N LEU A 124 22.53 -1.05 13.59
CA LEU A 124 23.71 -0.57 12.86
C LEU A 124 23.45 0.82 12.24
N CYS A 125 22.22 1.11 11.85
CA CYS A 125 21.81 2.38 11.27
C CYS A 125 21.55 3.48 12.32
N ARG A 126 21.56 3.16 13.62
CA ARG A 126 21.08 4.03 14.69
C ARG A 126 21.72 5.42 14.66
N ASN A 127 23.06 5.51 14.56
CA ASN A 127 23.76 6.79 14.56
C ASN A 127 23.40 7.64 13.34
N ALA A 128 23.23 7.03 12.16
CA ALA A 128 22.76 7.76 10.98
C ALA A 128 21.33 8.28 11.19
N ILE A 129 20.43 7.43 11.69
CA ILE A 129 19.02 7.76 11.89
C ILE A 129 18.84 8.81 12.99
N GLU A 130 19.56 8.69 14.10
CA GLU A 130 19.34 9.54 15.27
C GLU A 130 20.13 10.85 15.25
N LYS A 131 21.37 10.81 14.72
CA LYS A 131 22.32 11.91 14.83
C LYS A 131 22.78 12.48 13.49
N LYS A 132 22.35 11.91 12.36
CA LYS A 132 22.84 12.24 11.01
C LYS A 132 24.36 12.03 10.86
N GLU A 133 24.93 11.13 11.65
CA GLU A 133 26.34 10.73 11.53
C GLU A 133 26.50 9.77 10.35
N LYS A 134 27.58 9.88 9.60
CA LYS A 134 27.87 8.97 8.49
C LYS A 134 28.10 7.56 8.99
N VAL A 135 27.34 6.61 8.45
CA VAL A 135 27.44 5.19 8.74
C VAL A 135 27.56 4.41 7.43
N SER A 136 28.54 3.51 7.38
CA SER A 136 28.72 2.60 6.25
C SER A 136 29.05 1.20 6.74
N PHE A 137 28.42 0.18 6.15
CA PHE A 137 28.69 -1.23 6.47
C PHE A 137 28.29 -2.16 5.33
N ILE A 138 28.74 -3.42 5.42
CA ILE A 138 28.45 -4.48 4.46
C ILE A 138 27.57 -5.53 5.14
N SER A 139 26.54 -6.03 4.43
CA SER A 139 25.65 -7.09 4.91
C SER A 139 25.31 -8.08 3.81
N PRO A 140 25.16 -9.36 4.11
CA PRO A 140 24.61 -10.31 3.14
C PRO A 140 23.12 -10.09 2.94
N ILE A 141 22.64 -10.37 1.71
CA ILE A 141 21.23 -10.34 1.37
C ILE A 141 20.80 -11.63 0.69
N LYS A 142 19.57 -12.06 0.90
CA LYS A 142 18.96 -13.24 0.29
C LYS A 142 17.62 -12.86 -0.35
N ASN A 143 17.16 -13.66 -1.30
CA ASN A 143 15.91 -13.44 -2.04
C ASN A 143 14.64 -13.48 -1.16
N ILE A 144 14.72 -14.00 0.04
CA ILE A 144 13.63 -13.94 1.03
C ILE A 144 13.51 -12.55 1.69
N HIS A 145 14.57 -11.74 1.67
CA HIS A 145 14.56 -10.39 2.24
C HIS A 145 13.94 -9.42 1.24
N ARG A 146 12.66 -9.12 1.45
CA ARG A 146 11.87 -8.21 0.61
C ARG A 146 11.88 -6.80 1.18
N THR A 147 11.64 -5.82 0.33
CA THR A 147 11.49 -4.40 0.70
C THR A 147 12.62 -3.83 1.56
N VAL A 148 13.84 -4.35 1.39
CA VAL A 148 15.01 -3.89 2.14
C VAL A 148 15.24 -2.41 1.89
N GLY A 149 15.47 -1.65 2.96
CA GLY A 149 15.56 -0.20 2.99
C GLY A 149 14.27 0.53 3.36
N THR A 150 13.09 -0.10 3.21
CA THR A 150 11.80 0.55 3.46
C THR A 150 11.57 0.83 4.94
N LYS A 151 11.85 -0.11 5.83
CA LYS A 151 11.68 0.11 7.29
C LYS A 151 12.69 1.12 7.83
N ILE A 152 13.94 1.04 7.38
CA ILE A 152 14.97 2.02 7.70
C ILE A 152 14.53 3.42 7.27
N SER A 153 14.04 3.57 6.03
CA SER A 153 13.51 4.82 5.49
C SER A 153 12.31 5.33 6.29
N SER A 154 11.42 4.44 6.72
CA SER A 154 10.29 4.80 7.58
C SER A 154 10.73 5.43 8.91
N GLU A 155 11.80 4.92 9.55
CA GLU A 155 12.32 5.50 10.79
C GLU A 155 12.97 6.88 10.53
N ILE A 156 13.67 7.03 9.41
CA ILE A 156 14.25 8.33 9.00
C ILE A 156 13.15 9.35 8.79
N ILE A 157 12.13 9.04 7.97
CA ILE A 157 11.03 9.95 7.65
C ILE A 157 10.20 10.31 8.90
N ARG A 158 9.99 9.35 9.79
CA ARG A 158 9.28 9.60 11.06
C ARG A 158 10.01 10.63 11.91
N ARG A 159 11.33 10.64 11.89
CA ARG A 159 12.15 11.54 12.70
C ARG A 159 12.44 12.88 12.02
N TRP A 160 12.70 12.87 10.73
CA TRP A 160 13.22 14.02 9.99
C TRP A 160 12.28 14.55 8.91
N GLY A 161 11.10 13.95 8.73
CA GLY A 161 10.16 14.33 7.68
C GLY A 161 10.66 14.02 6.28
N ALA A 162 10.10 14.68 5.28
CA ALA A 162 10.43 14.47 3.87
C ALA A 162 11.87 14.87 3.50
N GLU A 163 12.51 15.72 4.29
CA GLU A 163 13.92 16.13 4.11
C GLU A 163 14.88 14.95 4.25
N GLY A 164 14.56 13.98 5.11
CA GLY A 164 15.39 12.81 5.36
C GLY A 164 16.76 13.15 5.98
N LEU A 165 17.78 12.48 5.49
CA LEU A 165 19.17 12.66 5.90
C LEU A 165 19.97 13.41 4.81
N PRO A 166 21.10 14.06 5.18
CA PRO A 166 22.06 14.55 4.19
C PRO A 166 22.55 13.43 3.27
N GLU A 167 22.97 13.78 2.07
CA GLU A 167 23.44 12.83 1.05
C GLU A 167 24.53 11.89 1.61
N ASP A 168 24.43 10.61 1.26
CA ASP A 168 25.35 9.53 1.68
C ASP A 168 25.60 9.47 3.20
N THR A 169 24.60 9.79 3.99
CA THR A 169 24.69 9.65 5.46
C THR A 169 24.62 8.17 5.87
N LEU A 170 23.82 7.38 5.21
CA LEU A 170 23.71 5.93 5.44
C LEU A 170 24.03 5.18 4.15
N HIS A 171 25.15 4.46 4.14
CA HIS A 171 25.57 3.66 3.00
C HIS A 171 25.65 2.18 3.38
N ILE A 172 24.82 1.34 2.74
CA ILE A 172 24.76 -0.10 3.00
C ILE A 172 25.13 -0.85 1.73
N GLN A 173 26.26 -1.54 1.74
CA GLN A 173 26.63 -2.46 0.68
C GLN A 173 26.05 -3.84 0.97
N LEU A 174 25.28 -4.37 0.03
CA LEU A 174 24.61 -5.66 0.16
C LEU A 174 25.18 -6.65 -0.86
N THR A 175 25.47 -7.87 -0.42
CA THR A 175 26.04 -8.90 -1.30
C THR A 175 25.15 -10.11 -1.33
N GLY A 176 24.69 -10.50 -2.52
CA GLY A 176 23.84 -11.67 -2.74
C GLY A 176 22.67 -11.40 -3.68
N ILE A 177 21.53 -12.03 -3.42
CA ILE A 177 20.33 -11.90 -4.24
C ILE A 177 19.26 -11.18 -3.42
N ALA A 178 18.90 -9.97 -3.81
CA ALA A 178 17.84 -9.21 -3.15
C ALA A 178 16.44 -9.75 -3.52
N GLY A 179 15.56 -9.79 -2.54
CA GLY A 179 14.14 -10.09 -2.74
C GLY A 179 13.40 -8.94 -3.43
N GLN A 180 12.11 -9.14 -3.64
CA GLN A 180 11.24 -8.20 -4.33
C GLN A 180 11.21 -6.83 -3.65
N SER A 181 11.15 -5.76 -4.45
CA SER A 181 11.04 -4.37 -4.00
C SER A 181 12.26 -3.86 -3.20
N PHE A 182 13.44 -4.29 -3.59
CA PHE A 182 14.70 -3.78 -3.03
C PHE A 182 14.79 -2.25 -3.20
N GLY A 183 15.10 -1.53 -2.13
CA GLY A 183 15.17 -0.07 -2.15
C GLY A 183 13.82 0.63 -2.36
N ALA A 184 12.68 -0.03 -2.08
CA ALA A 184 11.38 0.61 -2.22
C ALA A 184 11.19 1.75 -1.22
N PHE A 185 10.68 2.90 -1.71
CA PHE A 185 10.38 4.09 -0.90
C PHE A 185 11.59 4.58 -0.08
N LEU A 186 12.77 4.56 -0.68
CA LEU A 186 14.00 4.94 0.00
C LEU A 186 13.96 6.43 0.39
N ALA A 187 14.37 6.73 1.61
CA ALA A 187 14.47 8.11 2.09
C ALA A 187 15.76 8.78 1.59
N ASN A 188 15.74 10.11 1.50
CA ASN A 188 16.92 10.89 1.19
C ASN A 188 18.08 10.57 2.14
N GLY A 189 19.30 10.52 1.61
CA GLY A 189 20.53 10.25 2.34
C GLY A 189 20.81 8.78 2.64
N VAL A 190 20.01 7.86 2.09
CA VAL A 190 20.26 6.41 2.14
C VAL A 190 20.75 5.93 0.79
N THR A 191 21.93 5.32 0.77
CA THR A 191 22.52 4.66 -0.39
C THR A 191 22.57 3.16 -0.16
N LEU A 192 21.99 2.38 -1.08
CA LEU A 192 22.05 0.93 -1.10
C LEU A 192 22.81 0.46 -2.33
N ASP A 193 23.96 -0.13 -2.13
CA ASP A 193 24.75 -0.78 -3.17
C ASP A 193 24.50 -2.29 -3.15
N LEU A 194 24.09 -2.86 -4.28
CA LEU A 194 23.90 -4.29 -4.42
C LEU A 194 24.97 -4.90 -5.31
N VAL A 195 25.79 -5.77 -4.71
CA VAL A 195 26.70 -6.63 -5.45
C VAL A 195 26.04 -7.99 -5.61
N GLY A 196 25.33 -8.18 -6.73
CA GLY A 196 24.57 -9.39 -7.00
C GLY A 196 23.35 -9.14 -7.88
N GLU A 197 22.26 -9.86 -7.64
CA GLU A 197 21.03 -9.80 -8.41
C GLU A 197 19.86 -9.29 -7.56
N ALA A 198 18.84 -8.74 -8.20
CA ALA A 198 17.60 -8.31 -7.55
C ALA A 198 16.37 -8.85 -8.28
N ASN A 199 15.31 -9.10 -7.52
CA ASN A 199 13.98 -9.39 -8.04
C ASN A 199 13.24 -8.12 -8.49
N ASP A 200 11.97 -8.26 -8.86
CA ASP A 200 11.12 -7.20 -9.39
C ASP A 200 11.01 -5.97 -8.47
N TYR A 201 10.67 -4.83 -9.07
CA TYR A 201 10.35 -3.58 -8.38
C TYR A 201 11.50 -2.94 -7.59
N VAL A 202 12.72 -3.04 -8.09
CA VAL A 202 13.85 -2.28 -7.54
C VAL A 202 13.52 -0.78 -7.58
N GLY A 203 13.74 -0.10 -6.46
CA GLY A 203 13.49 1.34 -6.35
C GLY A 203 12.02 1.74 -6.49
N LYS A 204 11.07 0.84 -6.16
CA LYS A 204 9.65 1.14 -6.23
C LYS A 204 9.30 2.42 -5.46
N GLY A 205 8.60 3.35 -6.13
CA GLY A 205 8.20 4.63 -5.53
C GLY A 205 9.25 5.72 -5.60
N LEU A 206 10.45 5.43 -6.09
CA LEU A 206 11.47 6.45 -6.39
C LEU A 206 11.17 7.12 -7.74
N ARG A 207 11.51 8.40 -7.84
CA ARG A 207 11.47 9.15 -9.09
C ARG A 207 12.85 9.19 -9.73
N SER A 208 12.90 9.48 -11.03
CA SER A 208 14.17 9.61 -11.75
C SER A 208 15.06 10.74 -11.25
N GLU A 209 14.46 11.74 -10.61
CA GLU A 209 15.15 12.88 -10.00
C GLU A 209 15.72 12.57 -8.61
N GLU A 210 15.38 11.44 -8.03
CA GLU A 210 15.76 10.98 -6.68
C GLU A 210 16.87 9.91 -6.73
N ARG A 211 17.71 9.95 -7.78
CA ARG A 211 18.79 8.99 -8.02
C ARG A 211 20.02 9.30 -7.21
#